data_2947e80d9525320022bd7ab05aecb2e1
#
_entry.id   2947e80d9525320022bd7ab05aecb2e1
#
_cell.length_a   1.000
_cell.length_b   1.000
_cell.length_c   1.000
_cell.angle_alpha   90.00
_cell.angle_beta   90.00
_cell.angle_gamma   90.00
#
_symmetry.space_group_name_H-M   'P 1'
#
loop_
_entity.id
_entity.type
_entity.pdbx_description
1 polymer ?
#
loop_
_entity_poly.entity_id
_entity_poly.type
_entity_poly.pdbx_seq_one_letter_code
_entity_poly.pdbx_strand_id
1 'polypeptide(L)'
;MSLMFTVLLMASCASKTVQEQTTAPQGENLMRYARNVAVYESDSGYLMKVSNPWDTAVLLGTHFIPKEGFGSVICFSSTQWSVFLELGEIGRVKGLLEGRYVHDQRMIDLLAEGTVKDVGTETAKNIELMIQMHPDVILYSPYFDGNQDPLKVTGAMLFPFADYLETTPLGRAEWIRVVGMMTGRREDADAWFNDIEARYDALKDLCAEVETRPTVFSDLPFNGQWYVAGGQSYIAQLFKDSGADYIWKDDLSTASFPLDSETILSKAQHADFWRVANSSSLPMTYESLKRENAVYALFDAYKNHKILVCDIQETGYFEKSQIEPDVLLADFISIFHPEVMASYQPDYQPKYYHLME
;
A
#
# COMPACT_ATOMS: atom_id res chain seq x y z
N MET A 1 60.83 -33.98 48.71
CA MET A 1 60.47 -33.81 47.26
C MET A 1 58.97 -33.64 47.22
N SER A 2 58.55 -32.39 47.15
CA SER A 2 57.14 -31.99 47.14
C SER A 2 56.76 -31.59 45.71
N LEU A 3 55.85 -32.34 45.08
CA LEU A 3 55.33 -32.06 43.76
C LEU A 3 54.15 -31.12 43.93
N MET A 4 54.29 -29.91 43.38
CA MET A 4 53.27 -28.88 43.35
C MET A 4 52.47 -29.09 42.07
N PHE A 5 51.18 -29.45 42.17
CA PHE A 5 50.21 -29.53 41.03
C PHE A 5 49.60 -28.18 40.80
N THR A 6 49.90 -27.57 39.65
CA THR A 6 49.27 -26.32 39.19
C THR A 6 48.01 -26.68 38.47
N VAL A 7 46.83 -26.29 39.00
CA VAL A 7 45.55 -26.43 38.37
C VAL A 7 45.32 -25.21 37.48
N LEU A 8 45.27 -25.43 36.16
CA LEU A 8 44.92 -24.44 35.17
C LEU A 8 43.38 -24.32 35.08
N LEU A 9 42.81 -23.23 35.57
CA LEU A 9 41.38 -22.91 35.37
C LEU A 9 41.19 -22.39 33.94
N MET A 10 40.58 -23.23 33.13
CA MET A 10 40.03 -22.78 31.81
C MET A 10 38.70 -22.07 32.03
N ALA A 11 38.69 -20.76 31.88
CA ALA A 11 37.45 -20.00 31.82
C ALA A 11 36.76 -20.26 30.48
N SER A 12 35.70 -21.09 30.51
CA SER A 12 34.81 -21.30 29.38
C SER A 12 33.90 -20.08 29.25
N CYS A 13 34.11 -19.25 28.21
CA CYS A 13 33.12 -18.26 27.75
C CYS A 13 31.92 -19.00 27.18
N ALA A 14 30.90 -19.20 28.00
CA ALA A 14 29.60 -19.66 27.53
C ALA A 14 28.92 -18.51 26.79
N SER A 15 28.88 -18.57 25.46
CA SER A 15 28.01 -17.79 24.62
C SER A 15 26.57 -18.07 25.06
N LYS A 16 25.91 -17.08 25.66
CA LYS A 16 24.47 -17.13 25.89
C LYS A 16 23.78 -17.06 24.56
N THR A 17 23.43 -18.19 23.96
CA THR A 17 22.40 -18.28 22.93
C THR A 17 21.10 -17.91 23.63
N VAL A 18 20.59 -16.73 23.35
CA VAL A 18 19.21 -16.34 23.69
C VAL A 18 18.29 -17.23 22.85
N GLN A 19 17.83 -18.33 23.44
CA GLN A 19 16.67 -19.03 22.90
C GLN A 19 15.47 -18.13 23.12
N GLU A 20 15.00 -17.49 22.05
CA GLU A 20 13.68 -16.89 22.00
C GLU A 20 12.63 -17.96 22.30
N GLN A 21 12.18 -17.97 23.55
CA GLN A 21 10.93 -18.65 23.90
C GLN A 21 9.80 -17.86 23.19
N THR A 22 9.37 -18.35 22.04
CA THR A 22 8.11 -17.96 21.41
C THR A 22 6.95 -18.43 22.28
N THR A 23 6.73 -17.75 23.40
CA THR A 23 5.44 -17.84 24.09
C THR A 23 4.38 -17.28 23.18
N ALA A 24 3.25 -17.95 23.07
CA ALA A 24 2.08 -17.44 22.32
C ALA A 24 1.82 -15.99 22.73
N PRO A 25 1.52 -15.08 21.79
CA PRO A 25 1.28 -13.69 22.12
C PRO A 25 0.14 -13.62 23.14
N GLN A 26 0.41 -12.97 24.28
CA GLN A 26 -0.62 -12.68 25.28
C GLN A 26 -1.16 -11.30 24.94
N GLY A 27 -2.46 -11.21 24.60
CA GLY A 27 -3.12 -9.94 24.31
C GLY A 27 -4.02 -10.00 23.08
N GLU A 28 -4.77 -8.94 22.90
CA GLU A 28 -5.64 -8.72 21.74
C GLU A 28 -4.82 -8.18 20.57
N ASN A 29 -5.18 -8.59 19.35
CA ASN A 29 -4.60 -8.01 18.14
C ASN A 29 -5.02 -6.54 18.03
N LEU A 30 -4.06 -5.64 17.94
CA LEU A 30 -4.29 -4.20 17.85
C LEU A 30 -4.83 -3.76 16.47
N MET A 31 -4.67 -4.59 15.44
CA MET A 31 -5.16 -4.28 14.08
C MET A 31 -6.62 -4.69 13.94
N ARG A 32 -7.44 -3.78 13.37
CA ARG A 32 -8.88 -3.98 13.21
C ARG A 32 -9.28 -4.40 11.80
N TYR A 33 -8.64 -3.84 10.80
CA TYR A 33 -8.95 -3.97 9.38
C TYR A 33 -7.87 -4.70 8.60
N ALA A 34 -6.59 -4.40 8.89
CA ALA A 34 -5.47 -5.07 8.25
C ALA A 34 -5.46 -6.56 8.60
N ARG A 35 -5.33 -7.40 7.57
CA ARG A 35 -5.34 -8.86 7.68
C ARG A 35 -3.98 -9.49 7.48
N ASN A 36 -3.09 -8.76 6.82
CA ASN A 36 -1.75 -9.23 6.52
C ASN A 36 -0.76 -8.99 7.65
N VAL A 37 -1.17 -8.29 8.72
CA VAL A 37 -0.36 -8.09 9.92
C VAL A 37 -1.21 -8.20 11.17
N ALA A 38 -0.69 -8.91 12.19
CA ALA A 38 -1.24 -8.94 13.53
C ALA A 38 -0.20 -8.37 14.50
N VAL A 39 -0.63 -7.47 15.38
CA VAL A 39 0.23 -6.77 16.32
C VAL A 39 -0.22 -6.99 17.75
N TYR A 40 0.70 -7.40 18.59
CA TYR A 40 0.48 -7.66 20.01
C TYR A 40 1.41 -6.79 20.85
N GLU A 41 0.86 -6.10 21.83
CA GLU A 41 1.64 -5.22 22.69
C GLU A 41 2.20 -5.97 23.89
N SER A 42 3.40 -5.56 24.32
CA SER A 42 4.04 -5.96 25.57
C SER A 42 4.65 -4.74 26.27
N ASP A 43 5.15 -4.90 27.48
CA ASP A 43 5.78 -3.81 28.25
C ASP A 43 6.97 -3.18 27.50
N SER A 44 7.75 -4.00 26.78
CA SER A 44 8.99 -3.57 26.12
C SER A 44 8.82 -3.21 24.64
N GLY A 45 7.68 -3.55 24.02
CA GLY A 45 7.50 -3.31 22.57
C GLY A 45 6.28 -4.01 21.99
N TYR A 46 6.35 -4.25 20.69
CA TYR A 46 5.30 -4.84 19.89
C TYR A 46 5.80 -6.11 19.19
N LEU A 47 5.05 -7.19 19.28
CA LEU A 47 5.28 -8.39 18.49
C LEU A 47 4.38 -8.30 17.24
N MET A 48 4.99 -8.18 16.07
CA MET A 48 4.31 -8.11 14.78
C MET A 48 4.48 -9.42 14.03
N LYS A 49 3.35 -10.00 13.60
CA LYS A 49 3.31 -11.21 12.76
C LYS A 49 2.74 -10.83 11.41
N VAL A 50 3.53 -10.97 10.35
CA VAL A 50 3.09 -10.67 8.98
C VAL A 50 2.72 -11.99 8.30
N SER A 51 1.46 -12.11 7.92
CA SER A 51 0.90 -13.28 7.24
C SER A 51 1.34 -13.31 5.77
N ASN A 52 1.45 -14.52 5.22
CA ASN A 52 1.62 -14.69 3.79
C ASN A 52 0.24 -14.59 3.10
N PRO A 53 -0.02 -13.57 2.26
CA PRO A 53 -1.34 -13.40 1.62
C PRO A 53 -1.70 -14.50 0.61
N TRP A 54 -0.71 -15.24 0.14
CA TRP A 54 -0.90 -16.36 -0.81
C TRP A 54 -1.06 -17.71 -0.10
N ASP A 55 -0.63 -17.81 1.17
CA ASP A 55 -0.81 -18.99 2.03
C ASP A 55 -0.90 -18.52 3.49
N THR A 56 -2.12 -18.27 3.95
CA THR A 56 -2.37 -17.71 5.29
C THR A 56 -1.96 -18.63 6.45
N ALA A 57 -1.63 -19.91 6.17
CA ALA A 57 -1.07 -20.82 7.17
C ALA A 57 0.43 -20.54 7.44
N VAL A 58 1.09 -19.76 6.60
CA VAL A 58 2.50 -19.42 6.68
C VAL A 58 2.67 -17.95 7.07
N LEU A 59 3.67 -17.65 7.90
CA LEU A 59 4.07 -16.27 8.18
C LEU A 59 5.25 -15.88 7.27
N LEU A 60 5.20 -14.67 6.74
CA LEU A 60 6.35 -14.02 6.08
C LEU A 60 7.40 -13.61 7.10
N GLY A 61 6.99 -13.27 8.32
CA GLY A 61 7.90 -12.95 9.40
C GLY A 61 7.20 -12.75 10.75
N THR A 62 8.01 -12.84 11.81
CA THR A 62 7.63 -12.45 13.16
C THR A 62 8.74 -11.53 13.66
N HIS A 63 8.37 -10.31 14.04
CA HIS A 63 9.32 -9.24 14.35
C HIS A 63 8.96 -8.59 15.69
N PHE A 64 9.98 -8.33 16.50
CA PHE A 64 9.82 -7.56 17.72
C PHE A 64 10.26 -6.10 17.44
N ILE A 65 9.39 -5.15 17.74
CA ILE A 65 9.61 -3.72 17.55
C ILE A 65 9.69 -3.10 18.96
N PRO A 66 10.80 -2.51 19.38
CA PRO A 66 10.90 -1.85 20.67
C PRO A 66 9.99 -0.62 20.75
N LYS A 67 9.61 -0.19 21.97
CA LYS A 67 8.70 0.97 22.17
C LYS A 67 9.25 2.27 21.58
N GLU A 68 10.58 2.46 21.62
CA GLU A 68 11.30 3.60 21.05
C GLU A 68 11.35 3.58 19.52
N GLY A 69 11.06 2.43 18.91
CA GLY A 69 11.13 2.21 17.46
C GLY A 69 12.54 2.16 16.91
N PHE A 70 12.72 2.42 15.63
CA PHE A 70 13.97 2.37 14.87
C PHE A 70 14.45 3.77 14.49
N GLY A 71 15.76 3.99 14.49
CA GLY A 71 16.39 5.26 14.13
C GLY A 71 16.61 5.45 12.63
N SER A 72 16.73 4.35 11.88
CA SER A 72 17.10 4.39 10.45
C SER A 72 16.39 3.30 9.64
N VAL A 73 15.79 3.71 8.53
CA VAL A 73 14.95 2.85 7.68
C VAL A 73 15.33 3.02 6.21
N ILE A 74 15.31 1.91 5.46
CA ILE A 74 15.30 1.92 4.00
C ILE A 74 13.92 1.43 3.54
N CYS A 75 13.30 2.15 2.60
CA CYS A 75 11.97 1.85 2.06
C CYS A 75 12.07 1.43 0.59
N PHE A 76 11.45 0.31 0.23
CA PHE A 76 11.47 -0.19 -1.15
C PHE A 76 10.28 0.27 -1.99
N SER A 77 9.29 0.93 -1.37
CA SER A 77 8.10 1.42 -2.05
C SER A 77 7.76 2.84 -1.60
N SER A 78 7.12 3.60 -2.50
CA SER A 78 6.58 4.92 -2.17
C SER A 78 5.50 4.84 -1.08
N THR A 79 4.71 3.77 -1.04
CA THR A 79 3.70 3.55 -0.01
C THR A 79 4.29 3.44 1.40
N GLN A 80 5.56 3.04 1.50
CA GLN A 80 6.26 2.90 2.77
C GLN A 80 6.79 4.24 3.28
N TRP A 81 7.63 4.93 2.50
CA TRP A 81 8.25 6.17 2.96
C TRP A 81 7.24 7.32 3.11
N SER A 82 6.16 7.33 2.34
CA SER A 82 5.12 8.35 2.46
C SER A 82 4.43 8.35 3.82
N VAL A 83 4.30 7.20 4.45
CA VAL A 83 3.77 7.09 5.80
C VAL A 83 4.70 7.74 6.84
N PHE A 84 6.03 7.58 6.69
CA PHE A 84 6.99 8.30 7.54
C PHE A 84 6.89 9.82 7.34
N LEU A 85 6.65 10.25 6.11
CA LEU A 85 6.46 11.66 5.79
C LEU A 85 5.19 12.21 6.46
N GLU A 86 4.09 11.48 6.42
CA GLU A 86 2.81 11.86 7.02
C GLU A 86 2.90 11.95 8.54
N LEU A 87 3.60 11.03 9.20
CA LEU A 87 3.84 11.05 10.64
C LEU A 87 4.92 12.04 11.09
N GLY A 88 5.54 12.82 10.18
CA GLY A 88 6.62 13.73 10.50
C GLY A 88 7.96 13.07 10.84
N GLU A 89 8.11 11.78 10.50
CA GLU A 89 9.26 10.94 10.83
C GLU A 89 10.18 10.66 9.62
N ILE A 90 10.06 11.47 8.55
CA ILE A 90 10.83 11.30 7.29
C ILE A 90 12.34 11.33 7.52
N GLY A 91 12.82 11.99 8.57
CA GLY A 91 14.24 12.02 8.94
C GLY A 91 14.85 10.65 9.28
N ARG A 92 14.01 9.63 9.54
CA ARG A 92 14.44 8.24 9.76
C ARG A 92 14.69 7.49 8.45
N VAL A 93 14.05 7.91 7.34
CA VAL A 93 14.27 7.31 6.03
C VAL A 93 15.64 7.72 5.52
N LYS A 94 16.53 6.76 5.32
CA LYS A 94 17.91 6.98 4.83
C LYS A 94 18.07 6.60 3.38
N GLY A 95 17.21 5.71 2.86
CA GLY A 95 17.26 5.28 1.48
C GLY A 95 15.91 4.80 0.97
N LEU A 96 15.75 4.85 -0.34
CA LEU A 96 14.59 4.33 -1.04
C LEU A 96 14.99 3.72 -2.39
N LEU A 97 14.14 2.86 -2.95
CA LEU A 97 14.28 2.41 -4.33
C LEU A 97 13.54 3.34 -5.29
N GLU A 98 13.99 3.35 -6.55
CA GLU A 98 13.29 3.99 -7.66
C GLU A 98 13.05 5.50 -7.44
N GLY A 99 14.04 6.22 -6.92
CA GLY A 99 13.95 7.65 -6.63
C GLY A 99 13.45 8.54 -7.78
N ARG A 100 13.60 8.07 -9.01
CA ARG A 100 13.08 8.73 -10.23
C ARG A 100 11.55 8.81 -10.31
N TYR A 101 10.83 7.98 -9.52
CA TYR A 101 9.36 7.96 -9.48
C TYR A 101 8.79 8.67 -8.26
N VAL A 102 9.60 9.43 -7.56
CA VAL A 102 9.17 10.27 -6.44
C VAL A 102 8.55 11.56 -6.99
N HIS A 103 7.38 11.92 -6.49
CA HIS A 103 6.64 13.13 -6.88
C HIS A 103 6.50 14.12 -5.71
N ASP A 104 6.54 13.66 -4.44
CA ASP A 104 6.50 14.57 -3.29
C ASP A 104 7.77 15.45 -3.25
N GLN A 105 7.58 16.78 -3.26
CA GLN A 105 8.66 17.75 -3.35
C GLN A 105 9.64 17.65 -2.18
N ARG A 106 9.16 17.35 -0.97
CA ARG A 106 10.02 17.21 0.23
C ARG A 106 10.97 16.03 0.09
N MET A 107 10.51 14.90 -0.48
CA MET A 107 11.36 13.75 -0.74
C MET A 107 12.33 14.02 -1.89
N ILE A 108 11.90 14.72 -2.94
CA ILE A 108 12.79 15.17 -4.05
C ILE A 108 13.93 16.01 -3.50
N ASP A 109 13.64 16.97 -2.62
CA ASP A 109 14.63 17.83 -2.00
C ASP A 109 15.63 17.02 -1.16
N LEU A 110 15.16 16.07 -0.35
CA LEU A 110 16.00 15.18 0.46
C LEU A 110 16.92 14.28 -0.39
N LEU A 111 16.43 13.82 -1.54
CA LEU A 111 17.24 13.07 -2.52
C LEU A 111 18.31 13.96 -3.15
N ALA A 112 17.94 15.18 -3.56
CA ALA A 112 18.86 16.15 -4.17
C ALA A 112 19.97 16.60 -3.19
N GLU A 113 19.64 16.79 -1.92
CA GLU A 113 20.59 17.09 -0.84
C GLU A 113 21.46 15.88 -0.47
N GLY A 114 21.04 14.68 -0.87
CA GLY A 114 21.71 13.44 -0.52
C GLY A 114 21.50 13.00 0.93
N THR A 115 20.55 13.58 1.63
CA THR A 115 20.10 13.16 2.97
C THR A 115 19.41 11.79 2.90
N VAL A 116 18.59 11.57 1.88
CA VAL A 116 18.06 10.27 1.46
C VAL A 116 18.81 9.80 0.22
N LYS A 117 19.14 8.52 0.12
CA LYS A 117 19.84 7.94 -1.03
C LYS A 117 18.90 7.07 -1.88
N ASP A 118 19.02 7.19 -3.20
CA ASP A 118 18.48 6.18 -4.09
C ASP A 118 19.38 4.95 -4.03
N VAL A 119 18.84 3.82 -3.55
CA VAL A 119 19.58 2.57 -3.39
C VAL A 119 19.33 1.60 -4.56
N GLY A 120 18.86 2.10 -5.69
CA GLY A 120 18.73 1.37 -6.94
C GLY A 120 17.29 1.06 -7.33
N THR A 121 17.11 -0.03 -8.06
CA THR A 121 15.80 -0.49 -8.55
C THR A 121 15.44 -1.84 -7.95
N GLU A 122 14.17 -2.26 -8.09
CA GLU A 122 13.74 -3.58 -7.59
C GLU A 122 14.60 -4.72 -8.16
N THR A 123 15.03 -4.63 -9.40
CA THR A 123 15.85 -5.66 -10.06
C THR A 123 17.36 -5.45 -9.91
N ALA A 124 17.80 -4.27 -9.48
CA ALA A 124 19.22 -3.89 -9.37
C ALA A 124 19.47 -3.04 -8.12
N LYS A 125 19.36 -3.69 -6.95
CA LYS A 125 19.57 -3.07 -5.64
C LYS A 125 21.06 -2.83 -5.36
N ASN A 126 21.42 -1.67 -4.86
CA ASN A 126 22.78 -1.34 -4.44
C ASN A 126 23.03 -1.82 -3.00
N ILE A 127 23.28 -3.12 -2.84
CA ILE A 127 23.48 -3.77 -1.54
C ILE A 127 24.69 -3.18 -0.79
N GLU A 128 25.76 -2.82 -1.51
CA GLU A 128 26.94 -2.25 -0.90
C GLU A 128 26.64 -0.90 -0.24
N LEU A 129 25.87 -0.04 -0.92
CA LEU A 129 25.43 1.23 -0.35
C LEU A 129 24.53 1.01 0.87
N MET A 130 23.60 0.03 0.81
CA MET A 130 22.75 -0.29 1.96
C MET A 130 23.57 -0.76 3.17
N ILE A 131 24.63 -1.58 2.97
CA ILE A 131 25.54 -1.99 4.04
C ILE A 131 26.22 -0.78 4.67
N GLN A 132 26.72 0.16 3.86
CA GLN A 132 27.38 1.37 4.35
C GLN A 132 26.45 2.29 5.15
N MET A 133 25.14 2.24 4.89
CA MET A 133 24.14 3.05 5.58
C MET A 133 23.79 2.52 6.96
N HIS A 134 24.10 1.25 7.26
CA HIS A 134 23.78 0.58 8.54
C HIS A 134 22.32 0.79 8.98
N PRO A 135 21.30 0.46 8.15
CA PRO A 135 19.92 0.64 8.52
C PRO A 135 19.50 -0.32 9.65
N ASP A 136 18.63 0.15 10.55
CA ASP A 136 18.02 -0.72 11.57
C ASP A 136 17.03 -1.68 10.92
N VAL A 137 16.24 -1.17 9.93
CA VAL A 137 15.23 -1.94 9.23
C VAL A 137 15.19 -1.61 7.74
N ILE A 138 14.92 -2.63 6.94
CA ILE A 138 14.58 -2.51 5.52
C ILE A 138 13.13 -2.97 5.36
N LEU A 139 12.25 -2.05 4.96
CA LEU A 139 10.89 -2.37 4.57
C LEU A 139 10.89 -2.81 3.12
N TYR A 140 10.36 -4.00 2.84
CA TYR A 140 10.27 -4.51 1.48
C TYR A 140 8.85 -4.98 1.15
N SER A 141 8.45 -4.87 -0.11
CA SER A 141 7.17 -5.40 -0.58
C SER A 141 7.33 -6.90 -0.88
N PRO A 142 6.58 -7.78 -0.20
CA PRO A 142 6.67 -9.21 -0.47
C PRO A 142 6.03 -9.56 -1.84
N TYR A 143 6.69 -10.45 -2.61
CA TYR A 143 6.15 -11.03 -3.84
C TYR A 143 6.06 -12.54 -3.70
N PHE A 144 5.20 -13.18 -4.49
CA PHE A 144 4.95 -14.61 -4.42
C PHE A 144 6.23 -15.48 -4.50
N ASP A 145 7.16 -15.09 -5.36
CA ASP A 145 8.44 -15.77 -5.61
C ASP A 145 9.66 -14.91 -5.21
N GLY A 146 9.44 -13.86 -4.43
CA GLY A 146 10.48 -12.92 -4.01
C GLY A 146 11.52 -13.58 -3.11
N ASN A 147 12.82 -13.41 -3.42
CA ASN A 147 13.93 -13.83 -2.59
C ASN A 147 14.65 -12.63 -1.97
N GLN A 148 14.58 -12.51 -0.63
CA GLN A 148 15.22 -11.45 0.13
C GLN A 148 16.56 -11.88 0.75
N ASP A 149 17.07 -13.10 0.48
CA ASP A 149 18.34 -13.58 1.03
C ASP A 149 19.53 -12.67 0.76
N PRO A 150 19.66 -12.03 -0.42
CA PRO A 150 20.75 -11.09 -0.66
C PRO A 150 20.78 -9.88 0.29
N LEU A 151 19.64 -9.49 0.88
CA LEU A 151 19.55 -8.37 1.81
C LEU A 151 20.05 -8.72 3.21
N LYS A 152 20.11 -10.00 3.58
CA LYS A 152 20.54 -10.45 4.92
C LYS A 152 21.96 -9.99 5.25
N VAL A 153 22.82 -9.78 4.26
CA VAL A 153 24.19 -9.32 4.46
C VAL A 153 24.27 -7.88 5.01
N THR A 154 23.19 -7.12 4.92
CA THR A 154 23.11 -5.75 5.48
C THR A 154 23.10 -5.76 7.01
N GLY A 155 22.69 -6.86 7.63
CA GLY A 155 22.48 -6.96 9.07
C GLY A 155 21.22 -6.29 9.59
N ALA A 156 20.45 -5.60 8.73
CA ALA A 156 19.19 -4.97 9.07
C ALA A 156 18.08 -5.98 9.33
N MET A 157 17.08 -5.60 10.13
CA MET A 157 15.82 -6.33 10.19
C MET A 157 15.13 -6.20 8.80
N LEU A 158 14.82 -7.33 8.20
CA LEU A 158 14.03 -7.35 6.95
C LEU A 158 12.55 -7.48 7.30
N PHE A 159 11.78 -6.42 7.11
CA PHE A 159 10.37 -6.39 7.46
C PHE A 159 9.48 -6.41 6.20
N PRO A 160 8.64 -7.45 6.00
CA PRO A 160 7.71 -7.53 4.89
C PRO A 160 6.56 -6.54 5.11
N PHE A 161 6.50 -5.47 4.31
CA PHE A 161 5.45 -4.47 4.36
C PHE A 161 4.38 -4.80 3.30
N ALA A 162 3.30 -5.49 3.73
CA ALA A 162 2.32 -6.12 2.86
C ALA A 162 1.02 -5.28 2.69
N ASP A 163 1.11 -3.96 2.83
CA ASP A 163 0.01 -3.00 2.74
C ASP A 163 -0.77 -3.10 1.42
N TYR A 164 -0.06 -3.19 0.31
CA TYR A 164 -0.64 -3.23 -1.03
C TYR A 164 -1.44 -4.53 -1.31
N LEU A 165 -1.23 -5.57 -0.50
CA LEU A 165 -1.94 -6.85 -0.57
C LEU A 165 -3.21 -6.88 0.31
N GLU A 166 -3.48 -5.82 1.07
CA GLU A 166 -4.76 -5.69 1.76
C GLU A 166 -5.90 -5.50 0.77
N THR A 167 -7.01 -6.14 1.05
CA THR A 167 -8.16 -6.19 0.15
C THR A 167 -9.21 -5.13 0.45
N THR A 168 -9.05 -4.38 1.54
CA THR A 168 -9.96 -3.31 1.94
C THR A 168 -9.25 -1.96 2.04
N PRO A 169 -9.95 -0.85 1.76
CA PRO A 169 -9.38 0.50 1.85
C PRO A 169 -8.86 0.83 3.25
N LEU A 170 -9.64 0.57 4.29
CA LEU A 170 -9.22 0.79 5.67
C LEU A 170 -8.13 -0.17 6.11
N GLY A 171 -8.10 -1.42 5.58
CA GLY A 171 -7.00 -2.35 5.84
C GLY A 171 -5.66 -1.84 5.34
N ARG A 172 -5.62 -1.22 4.14
CA ARG A 172 -4.40 -0.58 3.62
C ARG A 172 -3.99 0.62 4.47
N ALA A 173 -4.93 1.51 4.77
CA ALA A 173 -4.65 2.71 5.55
C ALA A 173 -4.17 2.38 6.98
N GLU A 174 -4.63 1.29 7.57
CA GLU A 174 -4.26 0.90 8.93
C GLU A 174 -2.77 0.57 9.10
N TRP A 175 -2.03 0.33 8.01
CA TRP A 175 -0.58 0.13 8.06
C TRP A 175 0.20 1.36 8.55
N ILE A 176 -0.41 2.54 8.57
CA ILE A 176 0.18 3.73 9.23
C ILE A 176 0.46 3.45 10.72
N ARG A 177 -0.37 2.64 11.40
CA ARG A 177 -0.20 2.26 12.80
C ARG A 177 1.05 1.40 12.99
N VAL A 178 1.39 0.53 12.01
CA VAL A 178 2.64 -0.25 12.00
C VAL A 178 3.84 0.69 11.99
N VAL A 179 3.84 1.71 11.11
CA VAL A 179 4.91 2.70 11.07
C VAL A 179 4.94 3.57 12.33
N GLY A 180 3.78 3.94 12.87
CA GLY A 180 3.69 4.65 14.15
C GLY A 180 4.36 3.91 15.30
N MET A 181 4.18 2.58 15.37
CA MET A 181 4.86 1.73 16.34
C MET A 181 6.38 1.61 16.05
N MET A 182 6.76 1.52 14.77
CA MET A 182 8.18 1.49 14.36
C MET A 182 8.94 2.78 14.63
N THR A 183 8.24 3.87 14.85
CA THR A 183 8.83 5.20 15.07
C THR A 183 8.62 5.74 16.48
N GLY A 184 7.92 4.98 17.36
CA GLY A 184 7.51 5.46 18.68
C GLY A 184 6.41 6.53 18.63
N ARG A 185 5.69 6.65 17.50
CA ARG A 185 4.59 7.63 17.27
C ARG A 185 3.22 6.93 17.19
N ARG A 186 3.02 5.90 17.99
CA ARG A 186 1.80 5.11 17.96
C ARG A 186 0.54 5.97 18.18
N GLU A 187 0.54 6.84 19.18
CA GLU A 187 -0.63 7.64 19.52
C GLU A 187 -1.03 8.58 18.36
N ASP A 188 -0.05 9.18 17.69
CA ASP A 188 -0.30 10.04 16.52
C ASP A 188 -0.84 9.24 15.34
N ALA A 189 -0.30 8.04 15.10
CA ALA A 189 -0.76 7.14 14.04
C ALA A 189 -2.17 6.60 14.33
N ASP A 190 -2.47 6.27 15.58
CA ASP A 190 -3.81 5.86 16.02
C ASP A 190 -4.82 7.01 15.83
N ALA A 191 -4.47 8.22 16.22
CA ALA A 191 -5.33 9.40 16.05
C ALA A 191 -5.58 9.68 14.56
N TRP A 192 -4.53 9.63 13.75
CA TRP A 192 -4.61 9.83 12.31
C TRP A 192 -5.51 8.79 11.64
N PHE A 193 -5.31 7.50 11.95
CA PHE A 193 -6.12 6.43 11.40
C PHE A 193 -7.60 6.53 11.80
N ASN A 194 -7.88 6.83 13.07
CA ASN A 194 -9.25 6.99 13.56
C ASN A 194 -10.00 8.15 12.86
N ASP A 195 -9.29 9.22 12.52
CA ASP A 195 -9.85 10.36 11.78
C ASP A 195 -10.18 9.96 10.31
N ILE A 196 -9.29 9.24 9.66
CA ILE A 196 -9.53 8.68 8.30
C ILE A 196 -10.71 7.70 8.32
N GLU A 197 -10.74 6.78 9.29
CA GLU A 197 -11.84 5.82 9.46
C GLU A 197 -13.19 6.54 9.60
N ALA A 198 -13.27 7.54 10.46
CA ALA A 198 -14.50 8.30 10.67
C ALA A 198 -14.98 9.01 9.39
N ARG A 199 -14.06 9.62 8.61
CA ARG A 199 -14.41 10.25 7.33
C ARG A 199 -14.81 9.22 6.27
N TYR A 200 -14.11 8.10 6.20
CA TYR A 200 -14.42 7.02 5.27
C TYR A 200 -15.82 6.45 5.53
N ASP A 201 -16.11 6.13 6.79
CA ASP A 201 -17.42 5.58 7.18
C ASP A 201 -18.55 6.58 6.94
N ALA A 202 -18.36 7.88 7.26
CA ALA A 202 -19.34 8.91 6.96
C ALA A 202 -19.65 9.01 5.46
N LEU A 203 -18.64 8.97 4.59
CA LEU A 203 -18.81 8.98 3.13
C LEU A 203 -19.51 7.73 2.62
N LYS A 204 -19.15 6.56 3.13
CA LYS A 204 -19.80 5.29 2.78
C LYS A 204 -21.27 5.27 3.18
N ASP A 205 -21.61 5.81 4.35
CA ASP A 205 -22.98 5.88 4.84
C ASP A 205 -23.87 6.78 3.95
N LEU A 206 -23.31 7.85 3.34
CA LEU A 206 -24.02 8.66 2.36
C LEU A 206 -24.52 7.85 1.15
N CYS A 207 -23.77 6.83 0.76
CA CYS A 207 -24.08 5.97 -0.39
C CYS A 207 -24.81 4.69 -0.03
N ALA A 208 -25.13 4.45 1.25
CA ALA A 208 -25.81 3.23 1.68
C ALA A 208 -27.21 3.12 1.09
N GLU A 209 -27.94 4.22 1.01
CA GLU A 209 -29.35 4.31 0.61
C GLU A 209 -29.57 4.89 -0.80
N VAL A 210 -28.52 4.98 -1.64
CA VAL A 210 -28.70 5.47 -3.01
C VAL A 210 -29.56 4.52 -3.82
N GLU A 211 -30.61 5.04 -4.45
CA GLU A 211 -31.56 4.27 -5.25
C GLU A 211 -30.97 3.76 -6.56
N THR A 212 -30.12 4.59 -7.19
CA THR A 212 -29.48 4.27 -8.47
C THR A 212 -28.01 3.99 -8.26
N ARG A 213 -27.55 2.82 -8.71
CA ARG A 213 -26.15 2.42 -8.65
C ARG A 213 -25.60 2.31 -10.06
N PRO A 214 -24.81 3.31 -10.53
CA PRO A 214 -24.25 3.26 -11.86
C PRO A 214 -23.28 2.09 -11.99
N THR A 215 -23.30 1.46 -13.17
CA THR A 215 -22.40 0.36 -13.48
C THR A 215 -21.01 0.88 -13.84
N VAL A 216 -19.96 0.23 -13.37
CA VAL A 216 -18.57 0.62 -13.61
C VAL A 216 -17.70 -0.58 -13.98
N PHE A 217 -16.79 -0.38 -14.93
CA PHE A 217 -15.68 -1.29 -15.22
C PHE A 217 -14.34 -0.55 -15.19
N SER A 218 -13.23 -1.29 -15.20
CA SER A 218 -11.92 -0.70 -14.93
C SER A 218 -10.82 -1.16 -15.86
N ASP A 219 -9.78 -0.32 -15.89
CA ASP A 219 -8.45 -0.53 -16.45
C ASP A 219 -8.37 -0.52 -17.99
N LEU A 220 -7.19 -0.77 -18.51
CA LEU A 220 -6.84 -0.88 -19.92
C LEU A 220 -6.06 -2.18 -20.13
N PRO A 221 -6.02 -2.73 -21.35
CA PRO A 221 -5.20 -3.89 -21.62
C PRO A 221 -3.71 -3.57 -21.48
N PHE A 222 -2.97 -4.50 -20.93
CA PHE A 222 -1.52 -4.48 -20.87
C PHE A 222 -0.96 -5.69 -21.62
N ASN A 223 -0.06 -5.47 -22.56
CA ASN A 223 0.49 -6.52 -23.43
C ASN A 223 -0.59 -7.38 -24.12
N GLY A 224 -1.68 -6.73 -24.57
CA GLY A 224 -2.78 -7.40 -25.26
C GLY A 224 -3.76 -8.18 -24.39
N GLN A 225 -3.58 -8.15 -23.08
CA GLN A 225 -4.42 -8.81 -22.09
C GLN A 225 -5.07 -7.77 -21.17
N TRP A 226 -6.38 -7.85 -20.95
CA TRP A 226 -7.09 -6.96 -20.03
C TRP A 226 -7.07 -7.55 -18.63
N TYR A 227 -6.43 -6.88 -17.70
CA TYR A 227 -6.39 -7.28 -16.29
C TYR A 227 -7.46 -6.50 -15.52
N VAL A 228 -8.58 -7.15 -15.23
CA VAL A 228 -9.66 -6.54 -14.44
C VAL A 228 -9.47 -6.82 -12.96
N ALA A 229 -9.85 -5.88 -12.11
CA ALA A 229 -9.84 -6.07 -10.68
C ALA A 229 -10.82 -7.18 -10.27
N GLY A 230 -10.41 -8.08 -9.39
CA GLY A 230 -11.30 -9.10 -8.83
C GLY A 230 -12.41 -8.47 -7.99
N GLY A 231 -13.55 -9.15 -7.87
CA GLY A 231 -14.73 -8.63 -7.16
C GLY A 231 -14.52 -8.47 -5.65
N GLN A 232 -13.48 -9.13 -5.08
CA GLN A 232 -13.10 -8.97 -3.67
C GLN A 232 -11.82 -8.14 -3.50
N SER A 233 -11.43 -7.39 -4.52
CA SER A 233 -10.24 -6.52 -4.47
C SER A 233 -10.54 -5.19 -3.78
N TYR A 234 -9.46 -4.51 -3.40
CA TYR A 234 -9.48 -3.15 -2.86
C TYR A 234 -10.30 -2.16 -3.71
N ILE A 235 -10.11 -2.17 -5.04
CA ILE A 235 -10.80 -1.23 -5.92
C ILE A 235 -12.28 -1.59 -6.09
N ALA A 236 -12.63 -2.88 -6.11
CA ALA A 236 -14.01 -3.32 -6.14
C ALA A 236 -14.75 -2.90 -4.85
N GLN A 237 -14.07 -2.94 -3.69
CA GLN A 237 -14.63 -2.46 -2.44
C GLN A 237 -14.89 -0.95 -2.48
N LEU A 238 -13.97 -0.15 -3.04
CA LEU A 238 -14.18 1.29 -3.22
C LEU A 238 -15.38 1.59 -4.13
N PHE A 239 -15.55 0.88 -5.24
CA PHE A 239 -16.73 1.03 -6.08
C PHE A 239 -18.04 0.71 -5.33
N LYS A 240 -18.04 -0.37 -4.58
CA LYS A 240 -19.20 -0.75 -3.76
C LYS A 240 -19.54 0.31 -2.72
N ASP A 241 -18.52 0.80 -1.99
CA ASP A 241 -18.69 1.77 -0.91
C ASP A 241 -19.08 3.15 -1.44
N SER A 242 -18.69 3.48 -2.68
CA SER A 242 -19.12 4.71 -3.39
C SER A 242 -20.50 4.61 -4.05
N GLY A 243 -21.24 3.51 -3.84
CA GLY A 243 -22.59 3.34 -4.39
C GLY A 243 -22.62 2.93 -5.85
N ALA A 244 -21.52 2.47 -6.45
CA ALA A 244 -21.48 1.94 -7.81
C ALA A 244 -21.67 0.42 -7.85
N ASP A 245 -21.99 -0.10 -9.02
CA ASP A 245 -22.18 -1.52 -9.31
C ASP A 245 -21.06 -2.01 -10.25
N TYR A 246 -20.05 -2.67 -9.68
CA TYR A 246 -18.90 -3.14 -10.45
C TYR A 246 -19.27 -4.36 -11.29
N ILE A 247 -18.92 -4.35 -12.59
CA ILE A 247 -19.31 -5.41 -13.55
C ILE A 247 -18.85 -6.81 -13.11
N TRP A 248 -17.72 -6.93 -12.42
CA TRP A 248 -17.19 -8.22 -11.92
C TRP A 248 -17.30 -8.36 -10.40
N LYS A 249 -18.27 -7.72 -9.77
CA LYS A 249 -18.49 -7.77 -8.30
C LYS A 249 -18.66 -9.19 -7.73
N ASP A 250 -19.16 -10.13 -8.54
CA ASP A 250 -19.41 -11.51 -8.13
C ASP A 250 -18.17 -12.42 -8.30
N ASP A 251 -17.08 -11.92 -8.85
CA ASP A 251 -15.81 -12.63 -8.91
C ASP A 251 -15.17 -12.73 -7.52
N LEU A 252 -14.63 -13.91 -7.18
CA LEU A 252 -14.09 -14.17 -5.84
C LEU A 252 -12.61 -13.82 -5.70
N SER A 253 -11.96 -13.35 -6.75
CA SER A 253 -10.54 -12.99 -6.71
C SER A 253 -10.32 -11.69 -5.92
N THR A 254 -9.26 -11.67 -5.16
CA THR A 254 -8.78 -10.48 -4.44
C THR A 254 -7.74 -9.68 -5.23
N ALA A 255 -7.15 -10.30 -6.26
CA ALA A 255 -6.19 -9.70 -7.18
C ALA A 255 -6.83 -9.51 -8.56
N SER A 256 -6.14 -8.80 -9.45
CA SER A 256 -6.56 -8.69 -10.85
C SER A 256 -6.40 -10.02 -11.58
N PHE A 257 -7.31 -10.31 -12.50
CA PHE A 257 -7.29 -11.49 -13.33
C PHE A 257 -7.44 -11.14 -14.82
N PRO A 258 -6.86 -11.95 -15.73
CA PRO A 258 -6.86 -11.64 -17.14
C PRO A 258 -8.17 -12.03 -17.83
N LEU A 259 -8.66 -11.15 -18.71
CA LEU A 259 -9.76 -11.43 -19.64
C LEU A 259 -9.35 -10.99 -21.05
N ASP A 260 -9.95 -11.61 -22.07
CA ASP A 260 -9.83 -11.16 -23.45
C ASP A 260 -10.73 -9.96 -23.74
N SER A 261 -10.36 -9.19 -24.78
CA SER A 261 -11.08 -7.97 -25.14
C SER A 261 -12.53 -8.21 -25.62
N GLU A 262 -12.84 -9.39 -26.16
CA GLU A 262 -14.21 -9.75 -26.60
C GLU A 262 -15.10 -9.95 -25.36
N THR A 263 -14.60 -10.63 -24.34
CA THR A 263 -15.28 -10.81 -23.05
C THR A 263 -15.56 -9.47 -22.38
N ILE A 264 -14.55 -8.56 -22.38
CA ILE A 264 -14.74 -7.20 -21.84
C ILE A 264 -15.81 -6.46 -22.60
N LEU A 265 -15.72 -6.41 -23.93
CA LEU A 265 -16.72 -5.72 -24.76
C LEU A 265 -18.11 -6.31 -24.54
N SER A 266 -18.25 -7.64 -24.53
CA SER A 266 -19.53 -8.30 -24.33
C SER A 266 -20.19 -7.96 -22.99
N LYS A 267 -19.42 -7.83 -21.91
CA LYS A 267 -19.95 -7.61 -20.54
C LYS A 267 -20.06 -6.15 -20.15
N ALA A 268 -19.11 -5.31 -20.59
CA ALA A 268 -18.98 -3.94 -20.13
C ALA A 268 -19.33 -2.88 -21.19
N GLN A 269 -19.74 -3.28 -22.40
CA GLN A 269 -20.09 -2.33 -23.48
C GLN A 269 -21.11 -1.27 -23.03
N HIS A 270 -22.09 -1.69 -22.23
CA HIS A 270 -23.18 -0.84 -21.75
C HIS A 270 -22.98 -0.34 -20.31
N ALA A 271 -21.79 -0.47 -19.74
CA ALA A 271 -21.49 0.10 -18.43
C ALA A 271 -21.54 1.63 -18.49
N ASP A 272 -22.06 2.25 -17.41
CA ASP A 272 -22.21 3.69 -17.32
C ASP A 272 -20.85 4.40 -17.24
N PHE A 273 -19.90 3.83 -16.51
CA PHE A 273 -18.60 4.43 -16.26
C PHE A 273 -17.45 3.49 -16.58
N TRP A 274 -16.32 4.07 -16.97
CA TRP A 274 -15.05 3.39 -17.20
C TRP A 274 -13.96 4.07 -16.38
N ARG A 275 -13.38 3.37 -15.41
CA ARG A 275 -12.25 3.87 -14.59
C ARG A 275 -10.94 3.46 -15.21
N VAL A 276 -10.03 4.43 -15.38
CA VAL A 276 -8.69 4.24 -15.93
C VAL A 276 -7.65 4.88 -15.03
N ALA A 277 -6.52 4.19 -14.84
CA ALA A 277 -5.33 4.75 -14.21
C ALA A 277 -4.27 4.98 -15.30
N ASN A 278 -3.94 6.25 -15.55
CA ASN A 278 -2.96 6.65 -16.55
C ASN A 278 -1.56 6.71 -15.93
N SER A 279 -0.67 5.81 -16.33
CA SER A 279 0.73 5.82 -15.91
C SER A 279 1.66 6.56 -16.89
N SER A 280 1.13 7.05 -18.02
CA SER A 280 1.87 7.87 -18.98
C SER A 280 2.14 9.27 -18.42
N SER A 281 3.24 9.88 -18.83
CA SER A 281 3.51 11.30 -18.58
C SER A 281 2.69 12.25 -19.51
N LEU A 282 1.94 11.68 -20.46
CA LEU A 282 1.06 12.44 -21.35
C LEU A 282 -0.38 12.32 -20.87
N PRO A 283 -1.15 13.42 -20.87
CA PRO A 283 -2.57 13.40 -20.56
C PRO A 283 -3.32 12.41 -21.47
N MET A 284 -4.22 11.65 -20.86
CA MET A 284 -5.12 10.76 -21.60
C MET A 284 -6.31 11.56 -22.13
N THR A 285 -6.68 11.33 -23.39
CA THR A 285 -7.83 11.96 -24.02
C THR A 285 -8.67 10.94 -24.77
N TYR A 286 -9.94 11.27 -25.08
CA TYR A 286 -10.79 10.41 -25.91
C TYR A 286 -10.18 10.12 -27.29
N GLU A 287 -9.50 11.10 -27.87
CA GLU A 287 -8.81 10.92 -29.15
C GLU A 287 -7.60 9.99 -29.04
N SER A 288 -6.81 10.10 -27.95
CA SER A 288 -5.67 9.21 -27.74
C SER A 288 -6.13 7.78 -27.54
N LEU A 289 -7.17 7.54 -26.76
CA LEU A 289 -7.77 6.21 -26.56
C LEU A 289 -8.28 5.61 -27.88
N LYS A 290 -9.03 6.37 -28.67
CA LYS A 290 -9.54 5.91 -29.97
C LYS A 290 -8.43 5.60 -30.97
N ARG A 291 -7.34 6.36 -30.94
CA ARG A 291 -6.17 6.13 -31.81
C ARG A 291 -5.41 4.89 -31.37
N GLU A 292 -5.33 4.61 -30.07
CA GLU A 292 -4.73 3.40 -29.54
C GLU A 292 -5.53 2.15 -29.95
N ASN A 293 -6.84 2.19 -29.73
CA ASN A 293 -7.74 1.12 -30.15
C ASN A 293 -9.15 1.64 -30.45
N ALA A 294 -9.56 1.54 -31.73
CA ALA A 294 -10.88 2.00 -32.16
C ALA A 294 -12.05 1.28 -31.45
N VAL A 295 -11.84 0.09 -30.91
CA VAL A 295 -12.85 -0.68 -30.15
C VAL A 295 -13.28 0.08 -28.89
N TYR A 296 -12.43 0.90 -28.30
CA TYR A 296 -12.76 1.67 -27.10
C TYR A 296 -13.95 2.62 -27.32
N ALA A 297 -14.11 3.12 -28.54
CA ALA A 297 -15.27 3.95 -28.92
C ALA A 297 -16.60 3.19 -28.98
N LEU A 298 -16.63 1.87 -28.82
CA LEU A 298 -17.85 1.07 -28.76
C LEU A 298 -18.47 1.06 -27.35
N PHE A 299 -17.70 1.35 -26.31
CA PHE A 299 -18.21 1.43 -24.94
C PHE A 299 -19.11 2.65 -24.75
N ASP A 300 -20.22 2.47 -24.05
CA ASP A 300 -21.16 3.57 -23.78
C ASP A 300 -20.53 4.62 -22.86
N ALA A 301 -19.67 4.22 -21.91
CA ALA A 301 -18.89 5.16 -21.10
C ALA A 301 -18.01 6.09 -21.96
N TYR A 302 -17.42 5.58 -23.05
CA TYR A 302 -16.67 6.43 -23.99
C TYR A 302 -17.58 7.41 -24.73
N LYS A 303 -18.70 6.92 -25.31
CA LYS A 303 -19.65 7.74 -26.09
C LYS A 303 -20.30 8.84 -25.26
N ASN A 304 -20.54 8.55 -23.98
CA ASN A 304 -21.23 9.46 -23.06
C ASN A 304 -20.28 10.35 -22.25
N HIS A 305 -18.97 10.35 -22.55
CA HIS A 305 -17.95 11.10 -21.81
C HIS A 305 -17.94 10.80 -20.30
N LYS A 306 -18.04 9.51 -19.95
CA LYS A 306 -18.07 9.00 -18.58
C LYS A 306 -16.85 8.11 -18.25
N ILE A 307 -15.68 8.51 -18.77
CA ILE A 307 -14.41 7.89 -18.38
C ILE A 307 -13.82 8.69 -17.24
N LEU A 308 -13.57 8.04 -16.11
CA LEU A 308 -12.86 8.65 -15.00
C LEU A 308 -11.38 8.24 -15.06
N VAL A 309 -10.50 9.21 -15.00
CA VAL A 309 -9.06 9.02 -15.12
C VAL A 309 -8.34 9.50 -13.87
N CYS A 310 -7.30 8.78 -13.48
CA CYS A 310 -6.30 9.20 -12.52
C CYS A 310 -4.96 9.29 -13.24
N ASP A 311 -4.38 10.48 -13.33
CA ASP A 311 -3.02 10.67 -13.79
C ASP A 311 -2.06 10.41 -12.64
N ILE A 312 -1.54 9.18 -12.59
CA ILE A 312 -0.77 8.63 -11.46
C ILE A 312 0.43 9.51 -11.12
N GLN A 313 1.12 10.02 -12.14
CA GLN A 313 2.33 10.83 -11.95
C GLN A 313 2.01 12.23 -11.42
N GLU A 314 0.94 12.85 -11.89
CA GLU A 314 0.56 14.20 -11.46
C GLU A 314 -0.01 14.21 -10.05
N THR A 315 -0.79 13.19 -9.70
CA THR A 315 -1.50 13.12 -8.41
C THR A 315 -0.66 12.55 -7.27
N GLY A 316 0.52 11.96 -7.56
CA GLY A 316 1.28 11.20 -6.57
C GLY A 316 0.49 10.01 -6.00
N TYR A 317 -0.32 9.37 -6.85
CA TYR A 317 -1.28 8.34 -6.46
C TYR A 317 -0.68 7.25 -5.56
N PHE A 318 0.48 6.68 -5.95
CA PHE A 318 1.13 5.62 -5.17
C PHE A 318 1.80 6.11 -3.89
N GLU A 319 1.94 7.41 -3.69
CA GLU A 319 2.54 7.96 -2.49
C GLU A 319 1.54 8.13 -1.34
N LYS A 320 0.28 8.46 -1.67
CA LYS A 320 -0.69 8.82 -0.62
C LYS A 320 -2.03 8.09 -0.68
N SER A 321 -2.48 7.63 -1.84
CA SER A 321 -3.83 7.09 -1.98
C SER A 321 -4.13 5.91 -1.06
N GLN A 322 -3.10 5.12 -0.66
CA GLN A 322 -3.29 3.99 0.26
C GLN A 322 -3.63 4.42 1.68
N ILE A 323 -3.15 5.60 2.09
CA ILE A 323 -3.43 6.14 3.42
C ILE A 323 -4.54 7.20 3.40
N GLU A 324 -5.05 7.59 2.23
CA GLU A 324 -6.17 8.52 2.05
C GLU A 324 -7.37 7.82 1.35
N PRO A 325 -7.86 6.67 1.86
CA PRO A 325 -8.98 5.98 1.22
C PRO A 325 -10.29 6.77 1.25
N ASP A 326 -10.47 7.66 2.22
CA ASP A 326 -11.57 8.60 2.32
C ASP A 326 -11.58 9.59 1.16
N VAL A 327 -10.42 10.08 0.72
CA VAL A 327 -10.31 10.96 -0.45
C VAL A 327 -10.62 10.21 -1.74
N LEU A 328 -10.13 8.98 -1.91
CA LEU A 328 -10.49 8.14 -3.06
C LEU A 328 -11.98 7.86 -3.12
N LEU A 329 -12.59 7.57 -1.97
CA LEU A 329 -14.03 7.34 -1.86
C LEU A 329 -14.81 8.59 -2.22
N ALA A 330 -14.39 9.77 -1.73
CA ALA A 330 -15.00 11.05 -2.03
C ALA A 330 -14.90 11.39 -3.54
N ASP A 331 -13.75 11.13 -4.18
CA ASP A 331 -13.60 11.30 -5.63
C ASP A 331 -14.63 10.45 -6.39
N PHE A 332 -14.75 9.17 -6.05
CA PHE A 332 -15.72 8.30 -6.71
C PHE A 332 -17.17 8.73 -6.46
N ILE A 333 -17.52 9.12 -5.22
CA ILE A 333 -18.86 9.64 -4.91
C ILE A 333 -19.16 10.91 -5.72
N SER A 334 -18.19 11.82 -5.82
CA SER A 334 -18.37 13.07 -6.58
C SER A 334 -18.65 12.83 -8.07
N ILE A 335 -18.15 11.71 -8.62
CA ILE A 335 -18.35 11.33 -10.02
C ILE A 335 -19.63 10.51 -10.21
N PHE A 336 -19.88 9.53 -9.33
CA PHE A 336 -21.02 8.62 -9.48
C PHE A 336 -22.33 9.23 -8.97
N HIS A 337 -22.25 10.07 -7.94
CA HIS A 337 -23.38 10.68 -7.23
C HIS A 337 -23.09 12.16 -6.90
N PRO A 338 -22.91 13.01 -7.92
CA PRO A 338 -22.52 14.41 -7.71
C PRO A 338 -23.48 15.20 -6.81
N GLU A 339 -24.78 14.87 -6.83
CA GLU A 339 -25.79 15.47 -5.97
C GLU A 339 -25.62 15.08 -4.49
N VAL A 340 -25.18 13.85 -4.23
CA VAL A 340 -24.89 13.35 -2.85
C VAL A 340 -23.66 14.08 -2.32
N MET A 341 -22.59 14.13 -3.09
CA MET A 341 -21.36 14.83 -2.69
C MET A 341 -21.62 16.34 -2.50
N ALA A 342 -22.36 16.98 -3.42
CA ALA A 342 -22.69 18.40 -3.31
C ALA A 342 -23.52 18.73 -2.06
N SER A 343 -24.36 17.82 -1.59
CA SER A 343 -25.12 18.02 -0.34
C SER A 343 -24.27 17.83 0.91
N TYR A 344 -23.21 17.03 0.84
CA TYR A 344 -22.27 16.78 1.95
C TYR A 344 -21.15 17.82 1.99
N GLN A 345 -20.50 18.06 0.84
CA GLN A 345 -19.41 19.02 0.67
C GLN A 345 -19.56 19.77 -0.68
N PRO A 346 -20.27 20.90 -0.70
CA PRO A 346 -20.61 21.62 -1.94
C PRO A 346 -19.42 22.02 -2.83
N ASP A 347 -18.28 22.33 -2.21
CA ASP A 347 -17.08 22.81 -2.90
C ASP A 347 -16.00 21.71 -3.07
N TYR A 348 -16.39 20.42 -2.98
CA TYR A 348 -15.45 19.33 -3.11
C TYR A 348 -14.77 19.36 -4.49
N GLN A 349 -13.44 19.23 -4.49
CA GLN A 349 -12.63 19.11 -5.70
C GLN A 349 -11.93 17.76 -5.67
N PRO A 350 -12.13 16.89 -6.67
CA PRO A 350 -11.45 15.60 -6.75
C PRO A 350 -9.93 15.75 -6.76
N LYS A 351 -9.25 14.87 -6.08
CA LYS A 351 -7.78 14.87 -5.97
C LYS A 351 -7.13 13.87 -6.90
N TYR A 352 -7.67 12.65 -6.98
CA TYR A 352 -7.08 11.54 -7.73
C TYR A 352 -7.84 11.25 -9.01
N TYR A 353 -9.16 11.11 -8.93
CA TYR A 353 -10.00 10.75 -10.06
C TYR A 353 -10.90 11.88 -10.49
N HIS A 354 -10.89 12.20 -11.78
CA HIS A 354 -11.77 13.17 -12.40
C HIS A 354 -12.34 12.62 -13.71
N LEU A 355 -13.42 13.20 -14.23
CA LEU A 355 -13.92 12.86 -15.57
C LEU A 355 -12.94 13.36 -16.61
N MET A 356 -12.61 12.50 -17.58
CA MET A 356 -11.74 12.83 -18.70
C MET A 356 -12.40 13.90 -19.57
N GLU A 357 -11.65 14.93 -19.93
CA GLU A 357 -12.07 16.03 -20.81
C GLU A 357 -12.01 15.69 -22.32
#